data_d262284d4ee27fdae3337113f2bd24ad
#
_entry.id   d262284d4ee27fdae3337113f2bd24ad
#
_cell.length_a   1.000
_cell.length_b   1.000
_cell.length_c   1.000
_cell.angle_alpha   90.00
_cell.angle_beta   90.00
_cell.angle_gamma   90.00
#
_symmetry.space_group_name_H-M   'P 1'
#
loop_
_entity.id
_entity.type
_entity.pdbx_description
1 polymer ?
#
loop_
_entity_poly.entity_id
_entity_poly.type
_entity_poly.pdbx_seq_one_letter_code
_entity_poly.pdbx_strand_id
1 'polypeptide(L)'
;MTAVPPRGPLRPSIISPLVMSEGVAHIVHTGEQDRRGVLIELRLDPGARPAAVRRGFLRLFTDVFGTAGPPRPVLVAKHYMRCMLTPDEITRLVRGGDSATIAGAQRALGLIHHVWPDLILRAHLDRSVSTIKADAAIRTFDSAGAGVVWAVLDSGIDAAHPHFAAHDTLTASAVAKLHRDFTISSSPGTGQSPLTDAYGHGTHVAGIIAGQVPLDTTTLRIAHNQPTAQDLPQWTLRTLPAGATLSGVAPMANLVSLKVLDDNGNTLSSTMIQAIDYVRTVNSDGRDLQIHGVNLSLGCPWPPAEYAAGQSPLCRELDLLTGTGVIVVVSAGNEGAGGTLEGPSGDVYGQLSTITDPGNAATAITVGSVHRYRPHTYGVTFNSSKGPTLDGRPKPDLVAPGERITSAGTGQLIAGVTPLAPAAGHPPRVARYIEDSGTSMSAAHVSGAIAAFLSVRTEYIGQPASVKKLFCDSATDLGRHEFYQGAGLIDLMRALSST
;
A
#
# COMPACT_ATOMS: atom_id res chain seq x y z
N MET A 1 51.72 19.61 -2.14
CA MET A 1 50.49 19.25 -1.39
C MET A 1 49.59 20.48 -1.34
N THR A 2 48.66 20.57 -2.27
CA THR A 2 47.65 21.65 -2.30
C THR A 2 46.55 21.30 -1.33
N ALA A 3 46.36 22.10 -0.32
CA ALA A 3 45.31 21.93 0.67
C ALA A 3 43.91 22.03 0.01
N VAL A 4 43.12 20.96 0.16
CA VAL A 4 41.70 20.95 -0.22
C VAL A 4 40.98 21.93 0.72
N PRO A 5 40.22 22.90 0.20
CA PRO A 5 39.49 23.84 1.07
C PRO A 5 38.43 23.04 1.88
N PRO A 6 38.15 23.44 3.15
CA PRO A 6 37.17 22.79 3.97
C PRO A 6 35.78 22.86 3.30
N ARG A 7 35.17 21.71 3.03
CA ARG A 7 33.76 21.64 2.59
C ARG A 7 32.90 22.25 3.69
N GLY A 8 32.29 23.39 3.40
CA GLY A 8 31.24 23.95 4.27
C GLY A 8 30.13 22.92 4.47
N PRO A 9 29.28 23.06 5.53
CA PRO A 9 28.19 22.11 5.79
C PRO A 9 27.32 22.00 4.55
N LEU A 10 27.16 20.80 4.03
CA LEU A 10 26.27 20.49 2.92
C LEU A 10 24.85 20.88 3.35
N ARG A 11 24.35 22.01 2.85
CA ARG A 11 22.94 22.34 2.97
C ARG A 11 22.19 21.30 2.13
N PRO A 12 21.23 20.55 2.68
CA PRO A 12 20.45 19.63 1.89
C PRO A 12 19.82 20.39 0.71
N SER A 13 19.95 19.87 -0.50
CA SER A 13 19.29 20.46 -1.66
C SER A 13 17.78 20.48 -1.42
N ILE A 14 17.14 21.62 -1.65
CA ILE A 14 15.68 21.73 -1.56
C ILE A 14 15.01 20.93 -2.66
N ILE A 15 15.69 20.71 -3.78
CA ILE A 15 15.21 19.92 -4.90
C ILE A 15 15.84 18.54 -4.81
N SER A 16 14.99 17.50 -4.77
CA SER A 16 15.44 16.12 -4.90
C SER A 16 16.20 15.92 -6.22
N PRO A 17 17.43 15.36 -6.21
CA PRO A 17 18.20 15.10 -7.43
C PRO A 17 17.43 14.29 -8.48
N LEU A 18 16.59 13.32 -8.09
CA LEU A 18 15.75 12.53 -9.01
C LEU A 18 14.83 13.38 -9.87
N VAL A 19 14.31 14.46 -9.30
CA VAL A 19 13.41 15.36 -10.04
C VAL A 19 14.13 16.02 -11.21
N MET A 20 15.45 16.17 -11.10
CA MET A 20 16.31 16.80 -12.12
C MET A 20 16.95 15.80 -13.08
N SER A 21 16.95 14.49 -12.76
CA SER A 21 17.59 13.44 -13.58
C SER A 21 16.75 13.10 -14.81
N GLU A 22 17.39 12.80 -15.94
CA GLU A 22 16.73 12.27 -17.13
C GLU A 22 16.47 10.77 -17.01
N GLY A 23 15.37 10.29 -17.61
CA GLY A 23 15.10 8.85 -17.79
C GLY A 23 14.68 8.09 -16.52
N VAL A 24 14.21 8.76 -15.47
CA VAL A 24 13.71 8.07 -14.27
C VAL A 24 12.34 7.45 -14.56
N ALA A 25 12.31 6.14 -14.76
CA ALA A 25 11.15 5.36 -15.19
C ALA A 25 9.94 5.39 -14.23
N HIS A 26 10.09 5.91 -13.02
CA HIS A 26 9.06 5.90 -11.97
C HIS A 26 8.46 7.29 -11.67
N ILE A 27 8.84 8.33 -12.41
CA ILE A 27 8.23 9.66 -12.27
C ILE A 27 7.14 9.82 -13.33
N VAL A 28 6.03 10.46 -12.97
CA VAL A 28 4.97 10.79 -13.93
C VAL A 28 5.49 11.82 -14.92
N HIS A 29 5.43 11.49 -16.21
CA HIS A 29 5.73 12.39 -17.31
C HIS A 29 4.44 12.68 -18.09
N THR A 30 4.26 13.91 -18.53
CA THR A 30 3.15 14.27 -19.41
C THR A 30 3.66 15.00 -20.64
N GLY A 31 3.33 14.45 -21.82
CA GLY A 31 3.30 15.14 -23.11
C GLY A 31 4.62 15.72 -23.62
N GLU A 32 4.48 16.65 -24.60
CA GLU A 32 5.55 17.18 -25.45
C GLU A 32 6.62 18.06 -24.76
N GLN A 33 6.49 18.37 -23.47
CA GLN A 33 7.36 19.33 -22.77
C GLN A 33 8.20 18.73 -21.64
N ASP A 34 8.32 17.39 -21.51
CA ASP A 34 9.03 16.71 -20.40
C ASP A 34 8.63 17.22 -19.00
N ARG A 35 7.35 17.55 -18.80
CA ARG A 35 6.84 17.91 -17.48
C ARG A 35 6.71 16.69 -16.60
N ARG A 36 7.22 16.81 -15.39
CA ARG A 36 7.29 15.76 -14.37
C ARG A 36 6.33 16.06 -13.23
N GLY A 37 5.72 15.02 -12.69
CA GLY A 37 4.97 15.12 -11.44
C GLY A 37 5.90 15.41 -10.28
N VAL A 38 5.63 16.46 -9.53
CA VAL A 38 6.37 16.81 -8.33
C VAL A 38 5.43 17.17 -7.18
N LEU A 39 5.83 16.78 -5.97
CA LEU A 39 5.20 17.19 -4.73
C LEU A 39 6.01 18.32 -4.09
N ILE A 40 5.40 19.48 -3.97
CA ILE A 40 5.98 20.61 -3.27
C ILE A 40 5.56 20.53 -1.81
N GLU A 41 6.51 20.23 -0.94
CA GLU A 41 6.33 20.29 0.50
C GLU A 41 6.42 21.75 0.96
N LEU A 42 5.37 22.25 1.60
CA LEU A 42 5.31 23.62 2.10
C LEU A 42 5.90 23.69 3.51
N ARG A 43 6.63 24.76 3.79
CA ARG A 43 7.21 25.03 5.10
C ARG A 43 6.13 25.45 6.08
N LEU A 44 5.91 24.66 7.12
CA LEU A 44 5.02 24.99 8.22
C LEU A 44 5.84 25.27 9.49
N ASP A 45 6.16 26.52 9.72
CA ASP A 45 6.80 26.93 10.98
C ASP A 45 5.80 26.82 12.15
N PRO A 46 6.25 26.67 13.41
CA PRO A 46 5.38 26.61 14.57
C PRO A 46 4.41 27.79 14.62
N GLY A 47 3.11 27.51 14.68
CA GLY A 47 2.04 28.53 14.67
C GLY A 47 1.59 29.00 13.27
N ALA A 48 2.22 28.55 12.20
CA ALA A 48 1.78 28.87 10.85
C ALA A 48 0.43 28.20 10.53
N ARG A 49 -0.48 28.98 9.92
CA ARG A 49 -1.75 28.44 9.42
C ARG A 49 -1.55 27.81 8.04
N PRO A 50 -1.74 26.49 7.83
CA PRO A 50 -1.49 25.84 6.55
C PRO A 50 -2.18 26.52 5.36
N ALA A 51 -3.42 27.00 5.55
CA ALA A 51 -4.15 27.72 4.51
C ALA A 51 -3.49 29.05 4.09
N ALA A 52 -2.80 29.73 5.01
CA ALA A 52 -2.08 30.96 4.69
C ALA A 52 -0.81 30.67 3.89
N VAL A 53 -0.06 29.63 4.27
CA VAL A 53 1.14 29.19 3.55
C VAL A 53 0.79 28.72 2.13
N ARG A 54 -0.27 27.95 1.97
CA ARG A 54 -0.78 27.53 0.64
C ARG A 54 -1.15 28.72 -0.23
N ARG A 55 -1.87 29.70 0.31
CA ARG A 55 -2.17 30.94 -0.47
C ARG A 55 -0.91 31.69 -0.85
N GLY A 56 0.08 31.75 0.04
CA GLY A 56 1.40 32.32 -0.27
C GLY A 56 2.10 31.61 -1.41
N PHE A 57 2.10 30.29 -1.39
CA PHE A 57 2.67 29.47 -2.45
C PHE A 57 1.94 29.65 -3.80
N LEU A 58 0.61 29.64 -3.81
CA LEU A 58 -0.16 29.87 -5.04
C LEU A 58 0.09 31.25 -5.65
N ARG A 59 0.29 32.30 -4.83
CA ARG A 59 0.72 33.62 -5.32
C ARG A 59 2.13 33.56 -5.90
N LEU A 60 3.08 32.93 -5.20
CA LEU A 60 4.44 32.74 -5.73
C LEU A 60 4.40 32.04 -7.08
N PHE A 61 3.63 30.94 -7.21
CA PHE A 61 3.49 30.20 -8.44
C PHE A 61 2.94 31.07 -9.59
N THR A 62 1.90 31.84 -9.31
CA THR A 62 1.31 32.78 -10.30
C THR A 62 2.28 33.91 -10.67
N ASP A 63 3.02 34.45 -9.70
CA ASP A 63 4.00 35.51 -9.93
C ASP A 63 5.18 35.01 -10.80
N VAL A 64 5.60 33.74 -10.63
CA VAL A 64 6.69 33.13 -11.40
C VAL A 64 6.28 32.74 -12.83
N PHE A 65 5.08 32.21 -13.01
CA PHE A 65 4.67 31.60 -14.28
C PHE A 65 3.58 32.36 -15.04
N GLY A 66 2.89 33.28 -14.40
CA GLY A 66 1.73 33.96 -15.01
C GLY A 66 0.54 33.02 -15.22
N THR A 67 -0.36 33.44 -16.11
CA THR A 67 -1.58 32.67 -16.45
C THR A 67 -1.37 31.67 -17.59
N ALA A 68 -0.32 31.84 -18.40
CA ALA A 68 0.02 30.97 -19.54
C ALA A 68 1.11 29.93 -19.18
N GLY A 69 1.46 29.80 -17.90
CA GLY A 69 2.48 28.88 -17.39
C GLY A 69 2.01 27.42 -17.28
N PRO A 70 2.74 26.61 -16.48
CA PRO A 70 2.40 25.21 -16.24
C PRO A 70 1.02 25.07 -15.58
N PRO A 71 0.43 23.85 -15.61
CA PRO A 71 -0.86 23.58 -14.97
C PRO A 71 -0.90 24.03 -13.51
N ARG A 72 -2.05 24.54 -13.08
CA ARG A 72 -2.21 25.05 -11.72
C ARG A 72 -1.95 23.99 -10.67
N PRO A 73 -1.22 24.30 -9.57
CA PRO A 73 -0.96 23.38 -8.48
C PRO A 73 -2.26 22.81 -7.86
N VAL A 74 -2.25 21.50 -7.59
CA VAL A 74 -3.36 20.80 -6.95
C VAL A 74 -3.00 20.54 -5.48
N LEU A 75 -3.93 20.81 -4.59
CA LEU A 75 -3.79 20.49 -3.16
C LEU A 75 -3.86 18.98 -2.95
N VAL A 76 -2.82 18.40 -2.35
CA VAL A 76 -2.76 16.96 -2.03
C VAL A 76 -3.08 16.73 -0.55
N ALA A 77 -2.42 17.47 0.33
CA ALA A 77 -2.62 17.38 1.77
C ALA A 77 -2.37 18.75 2.43
N LYS A 78 -2.47 18.83 3.76
CA LYS A 78 -2.36 20.09 4.51
C LYS A 78 -1.16 20.96 4.11
N HIS A 79 -0.04 20.33 3.74
CA HIS A 79 1.23 21.00 3.41
C HIS A 79 1.89 20.49 2.12
N TYR A 80 1.19 19.70 1.30
CA TYR A 80 1.68 19.26 0.00
C TYR A 80 0.85 19.82 -1.16
N MET A 81 1.55 20.31 -2.18
CA MET A 81 0.96 20.73 -3.46
C MET A 81 1.56 19.90 -4.58
N ARG A 82 0.72 19.27 -5.42
CA ARG A 82 1.17 18.59 -6.63
C ARG A 82 1.29 19.58 -7.78
N CYS A 83 2.40 19.51 -8.51
CA CYS A 83 2.66 20.30 -9.70
C CYS A 83 3.13 19.39 -10.85
N MET A 84 2.89 19.82 -12.10
CA MET A 84 3.47 19.26 -13.30
C MET A 84 4.44 20.29 -13.88
N LEU A 85 5.76 20.08 -13.72
CA LEU A 85 6.80 21.06 -14.03
C LEU A 85 7.95 20.42 -14.81
N THR A 86 8.57 21.20 -15.71
CA THR A 86 9.87 20.85 -16.28
C THR A 86 11.00 21.10 -15.27
N PRO A 87 12.21 20.53 -15.46
CA PRO A 87 13.37 20.83 -14.61
C PRO A 87 13.69 22.32 -14.51
N ASP A 88 13.54 23.05 -15.61
CA ASP A 88 13.76 24.51 -15.64
C ASP A 88 12.67 25.25 -14.86
N GLU A 89 11.39 24.85 -15.02
CA GLU A 89 10.28 25.43 -14.27
C GLU A 89 10.45 25.18 -12.75
N ILE A 90 10.93 24.00 -12.34
CA ILE A 90 11.24 23.70 -10.94
C ILE A 90 12.34 24.63 -10.42
N THR A 91 13.41 24.80 -11.20
CA THR A 91 14.50 25.69 -10.84
C THR A 91 14.04 27.14 -10.72
N ARG A 92 13.21 27.63 -11.67
CA ARG A 92 12.61 28.97 -11.64
C ARG A 92 11.73 29.16 -10.40
N LEU A 93 10.89 28.19 -10.08
CA LEU A 93 10.00 28.24 -8.91
C LEU A 93 10.78 28.36 -7.60
N VAL A 94 11.84 27.57 -7.41
CA VAL A 94 12.67 27.58 -6.20
C VAL A 94 13.52 28.85 -6.11
N ARG A 95 13.89 29.46 -7.24
CA ARG A 95 14.59 30.75 -7.28
C ARG A 95 13.65 31.95 -7.13
N GLY A 96 12.34 31.75 -7.22
CA GLY A 96 11.34 32.81 -7.11
C GLY A 96 11.21 33.70 -8.35
N GLY A 97 11.58 33.18 -9.53
CA GLY A 97 11.44 33.82 -10.85
C GLY A 97 12.72 33.79 -11.69
N ASP A 98 12.64 34.38 -12.89
CA ASP A 98 13.75 34.40 -13.87
C ASP A 98 14.92 35.32 -13.45
N SER A 99 14.61 36.43 -12.78
CA SER A 99 15.63 37.25 -12.15
C SER A 99 15.97 36.64 -10.80
N ALA A 100 17.17 36.05 -10.67
CA ALA A 100 17.68 35.52 -9.42
C ALA A 100 17.92 36.64 -8.40
N THR A 101 16.88 37.34 -7.97
CA THR A 101 16.94 38.32 -6.91
C THR A 101 17.00 37.62 -5.56
N ILE A 102 17.83 38.14 -4.66
CA ILE A 102 17.94 37.60 -3.29
C ILE A 102 16.56 37.59 -2.61
N ALA A 103 15.73 38.61 -2.85
CA ALA A 103 14.36 38.69 -2.30
C ALA A 103 13.40 37.58 -2.87
N GLY A 104 13.49 37.27 -4.17
CA GLY A 104 12.69 36.19 -4.79
C GLY A 104 13.06 34.81 -4.24
N ALA A 105 14.35 34.51 -4.17
CA ALA A 105 14.84 33.26 -3.59
C ALA A 105 14.49 33.14 -2.09
N GLN A 106 14.62 34.18 -1.30
CA GLN A 106 14.23 34.18 0.11
C GLN A 106 12.73 33.94 0.29
N ARG A 107 11.88 34.52 -0.58
CA ARG A 107 10.44 34.32 -0.55
C ARG A 107 10.08 32.86 -0.86
N ALA A 108 10.71 32.26 -1.88
CA ALA A 108 10.49 30.84 -2.24
C ALA A 108 10.94 29.90 -1.12
N LEU A 109 12.14 30.13 -0.56
CA LEU A 109 12.69 29.36 0.56
C LEU A 109 11.88 29.49 1.86
N GLY A 110 11.18 30.61 2.04
CA GLY A 110 10.25 30.80 3.16
C GLY A 110 8.94 30.01 3.03
N LEU A 111 8.59 29.55 1.82
CA LEU A 111 7.34 28.86 1.54
C LEU A 111 7.55 27.37 1.18
N ILE A 112 8.65 27.03 0.51
CA ILE A 112 8.98 25.69 0.04
C ILE A 112 9.98 25.05 1.00
N HIS A 113 9.61 23.91 1.56
CA HIS A 113 10.51 23.10 2.37
C HIS A 113 11.34 22.16 1.51
N HIS A 114 10.67 21.39 0.63
CA HIS A 114 11.33 20.46 -0.29
C HIS A 114 10.49 20.23 -1.56
N VAL A 115 11.16 19.81 -2.63
CA VAL A 115 10.53 19.37 -3.90
C VAL A 115 10.83 17.91 -4.11
N TRP A 116 9.81 17.08 -3.97
CA TRP A 116 9.86 15.63 -4.08
C TRP A 116 9.38 15.15 -5.45
N PRO A 117 9.86 14.02 -5.98
CA PRO A 117 9.24 13.39 -7.14
C PRO A 117 7.85 12.84 -6.77
N ASP A 118 6.89 12.95 -7.68
CA ASP A 118 5.60 12.25 -7.57
C ASP A 118 5.75 10.89 -8.28
N LEU A 119 6.03 9.85 -7.48
CA LEU A 119 6.40 8.52 -7.97
C LEU A 119 5.18 7.71 -8.38
N ILE A 120 5.33 6.87 -9.40
CA ILE A 120 4.34 5.86 -9.79
C ILE A 120 4.45 4.69 -8.81
N LEU A 121 3.35 4.41 -8.10
CA LEU A 121 3.19 3.24 -7.24
C LEU A 121 2.45 2.14 -8.00
N ARG A 122 2.81 0.87 -7.76
CA ARG A 122 2.19 -0.30 -8.37
C ARG A 122 1.75 -1.28 -7.30
N ALA A 123 0.67 -2.01 -7.58
CA ALA A 123 0.22 -3.09 -6.71
C ALA A 123 1.21 -4.26 -6.70
N HIS A 124 1.34 -4.88 -5.54
CA HIS A 124 2.04 -6.14 -5.37
C HIS A 124 1.00 -7.27 -5.32
N LEU A 125 1.12 -8.28 -6.18
CA LEU A 125 0.12 -9.35 -6.34
C LEU A 125 0.58 -10.64 -5.67
N ASP A 126 -0.34 -11.32 -5.07
CA ASP A 126 -0.37 -12.78 -4.86
C ASP A 126 -0.66 -13.46 -3.46
N ARG A 127 -1.32 -14.50 -3.17
CA ARG A 127 -2.01 -15.68 -2.52
C ARG A 127 -1.87 -16.08 -0.99
N SER A 128 -2.84 -16.57 -0.18
CA SER A 128 -3.47 -17.60 0.72
C SER A 128 -3.68 -17.52 2.26
N VAL A 129 -4.80 -18.01 2.81
CA VAL A 129 -5.32 -17.96 4.20
C VAL A 129 -5.26 -19.32 4.88
N SER A 130 -4.61 -19.58 5.95
CA SER A 130 -4.87 -20.59 6.99
C SER A 130 -3.71 -21.00 7.91
N THR A 131 -2.61 -20.27 7.90
CA THR A 131 -1.42 -20.66 8.69
C THR A 131 -1.27 -19.87 9.99
N ILE A 132 -2.11 -18.82 10.17
CA ILE A 132 -2.02 -17.87 11.29
C ILE A 132 -2.95 -18.20 12.45
N LYS A 133 -3.58 -19.38 12.43
CA LYS A 133 -4.51 -19.87 13.47
C LYS A 133 -5.76 -19.00 13.68
N ALA A 134 -6.19 -18.25 12.65
CA ALA A 134 -7.36 -17.36 12.78
C ALA A 134 -8.66 -18.13 13.01
N ASP A 135 -8.84 -19.27 12.37
CA ASP A 135 -10.01 -20.14 12.57
C ASP A 135 -10.09 -20.71 14.00
N ALA A 136 -8.95 -21.00 14.62
CA ALA A 136 -8.88 -21.41 16.02
C ALA A 136 -9.21 -20.24 16.95
N ALA A 137 -8.70 -19.04 16.63
CA ALA A 137 -8.96 -17.83 17.40
C ALA A 137 -10.45 -17.44 17.38
N ILE A 138 -11.10 -17.52 16.22
CA ILE A 138 -12.55 -17.29 16.12
C ILE A 138 -13.33 -18.27 17.01
N ARG A 139 -13.00 -19.57 16.96
CA ARG A 139 -13.69 -20.58 17.77
C ARG A 139 -13.44 -20.45 19.27
N THR A 140 -12.29 -19.90 19.68
CA THR A 140 -11.89 -19.86 21.09
C THR A 140 -12.27 -18.54 21.73
N PHE A 141 -12.14 -17.42 21.00
CA PHE A 141 -12.27 -16.06 21.53
C PHE A 141 -13.39 -15.25 20.86
N ASP A 142 -14.12 -15.81 19.89
CA ASP A 142 -15.09 -15.08 19.05
C ASP A 142 -14.47 -13.87 18.31
N SER A 143 -13.19 -13.97 17.96
CA SER A 143 -12.40 -12.91 17.35
C SER A 143 -12.67 -12.79 15.85
N ALA A 144 -13.92 -12.42 15.49
CA ALA A 144 -14.37 -12.35 14.10
C ALA A 144 -14.24 -10.94 13.48
N GLY A 145 -13.77 -9.94 14.21
CA GLY A 145 -13.60 -8.58 13.70
C GLY A 145 -14.82 -7.67 13.91
N ALA A 146 -15.86 -8.10 14.61
CA ALA A 146 -17.08 -7.31 14.84
C ALA A 146 -16.76 -5.95 15.49
N GLY A 147 -17.36 -4.86 14.97
CA GLY A 147 -17.15 -3.50 15.46
C GLY A 147 -15.85 -2.83 15.02
N VAL A 148 -14.96 -3.55 14.30
CA VAL A 148 -13.72 -2.98 13.78
C VAL A 148 -13.91 -2.49 12.35
N VAL A 149 -13.40 -1.30 12.04
CA VAL A 149 -13.38 -0.70 10.70
C VAL A 149 -11.97 -0.65 10.18
N TRP A 150 -11.74 -1.21 8.99
CA TRP A 150 -10.43 -1.27 8.34
C TRP A 150 -10.49 -0.68 6.93
N ALA A 151 -9.59 0.25 6.61
CA ALA A 151 -9.53 0.81 5.28
C ALA A 151 -8.54 0.03 4.39
N VAL A 152 -8.94 -0.21 3.15
CA VAL A 152 -8.12 -0.84 2.10
C VAL A 152 -7.80 0.21 1.05
N LEU A 153 -6.53 0.61 0.96
CA LEU A 153 -6.02 1.57 -0.02
C LEU A 153 -5.49 0.77 -1.23
N ASP A 154 -6.36 0.57 -2.23
CA ASP A 154 -6.08 -0.35 -3.35
C ASP A 154 -6.86 0.05 -4.63
N SER A 155 -7.12 -0.90 -5.53
CA SER A 155 -7.82 -0.70 -6.82
C SER A 155 -9.35 -0.55 -6.71
N GLY A 156 -9.89 -0.52 -5.50
CA GLY A 156 -11.32 -0.58 -5.22
C GLY A 156 -11.71 -1.93 -4.62
N ILE A 157 -12.99 -2.08 -4.26
CA ILE A 157 -13.56 -3.35 -3.80
C ILE A 157 -14.87 -3.58 -4.55
N ASP A 158 -15.01 -4.71 -5.21
CA ASP A 158 -16.26 -5.09 -5.90
C ASP A 158 -17.33 -5.49 -4.87
N ALA A 159 -18.19 -4.54 -4.51
CA ALA A 159 -19.27 -4.77 -3.56
C ALA A 159 -20.35 -5.75 -4.06
N ALA A 160 -20.42 -6.00 -5.37
CA ALA A 160 -21.31 -7.00 -5.93
C ALA A 160 -20.79 -8.44 -5.75
N HIS A 161 -19.54 -8.61 -5.33
CA HIS A 161 -18.99 -9.94 -5.05
C HIS A 161 -19.67 -10.55 -3.82
N PRO A 162 -20.21 -11.78 -3.89
CA PRO A 162 -21.01 -12.37 -2.80
C PRO A 162 -20.23 -12.58 -1.50
N HIS A 163 -18.91 -12.56 -1.53
CA HIS A 163 -18.05 -12.68 -0.37
C HIS A 163 -18.30 -11.60 0.71
N PHE A 164 -18.76 -10.42 0.30
CA PHE A 164 -18.97 -9.27 1.20
C PHE A 164 -20.43 -9.11 1.66
N ALA A 165 -21.35 -9.95 1.15
CA ALA A 165 -22.77 -9.83 1.44
C ALA A 165 -23.17 -10.45 2.79
N ALA A 166 -22.45 -11.49 3.26
CA ALA A 166 -22.87 -12.28 4.42
C ALA A 166 -22.87 -11.49 5.75
N HIS A 167 -22.07 -10.43 5.86
CA HIS A 167 -21.88 -9.64 7.08
C HIS A 167 -21.98 -8.12 6.84
N ASP A 168 -22.62 -7.69 5.74
CA ASP A 168 -22.71 -6.27 5.36
C ASP A 168 -21.37 -5.53 5.40
N THR A 169 -20.29 -6.24 5.06
CA THR A 169 -18.90 -5.83 5.22
C THR A 169 -18.60 -4.42 4.65
N LEU A 170 -19.28 -4.04 3.54
CA LEU A 170 -19.11 -2.77 2.84
C LEU A 170 -20.34 -1.85 2.97
N THR A 171 -21.48 -2.36 3.42
CA THR A 171 -22.76 -1.63 3.40
C THR A 171 -23.23 -1.23 4.77
N ALA A 172 -22.59 -1.69 5.83
CA ALA A 172 -22.91 -1.30 7.21
C ALA A 172 -22.89 0.22 7.38
N SER A 173 -23.78 0.75 8.19
CA SER A 173 -23.94 2.20 8.42
C SER A 173 -22.64 2.89 8.85
N ALA A 174 -21.76 2.18 9.54
CA ALA A 174 -20.47 2.66 9.99
C ALA A 174 -19.51 3.01 8.82
N VAL A 175 -19.65 2.37 7.65
CA VAL A 175 -18.71 2.52 6.54
C VAL A 175 -19.32 3.03 5.24
N ALA A 176 -20.64 2.94 5.09
CA ALA A 176 -21.33 3.24 3.82
C ALA A 176 -21.05 4.64 3.23
N LYS A 177 -20.65 5.61 4.06
CA LYS A 177 -20.33 6.99 3.64
C LYS A 177 -18.84 7.28 3.58
N LEU A 178 -17.99 6.30 3.91
CA LEU A 178 -16.55 6.48 4.02
C LEU A 178 -15.79 6.02 2.78
N HIS A 179 -16.41 5.25 1.90
CA HIS A 179 -15.78 4.82 0.64
C HIS A 179 -15.46 6.01 -0.26
N ARG A 180 -14.27 6.01 -0.87
CA ARG A 180 -13.84 7.12 -1.72
C ARG A 180 -12.91 6.69 -2.83
N ASP A 181 -13.08 7.33 -4.00
CA ASP A 181 -12.17 7.23 -5.15
C ASP A 181 -11.24 8.45 -5.17
N PHE A 182 -9.93 8.18 -5.22
CA PHE A 182 -8.86 9.18 -5.33
C PHE A 182 -8.14 9.11 -6.67
N THR A 183 -8.53 8.22 -7.57
CA THR A 183 -7.89 8.11 -8.88
C THR A 183 -8.10 9.40 -9.66
N ILE A 184 -7.08 9.81 -10.42
CA ILE A 184 -7.15 11.02 -11.22
C ILE A 184 -8.02 10.74 -12.44
N SER A 185 -9.30 11.10 -12.34
CA SER A 185 -10.15 11.21 -13.52
C SER A 185 -9.90 12.55 -14.21
N SER A 186 -9.75 12.55 -15.54
CA SER A 186 -9.53 13.74 -16.36
C SER A 186 -10.72 14.70 -16.37
N SER A 187 -11.83 14.35 -15.73
CA SER A 187 -13.04 15.20 -15.66
C SER A 187 -13.73 15.05 -14.30
N PRO A 188 -14.16 16.14 -13.65
CA PRO A 188 -14.97 16.08 -12.43
C PRO A 188 -16.27 15.32 -12.70
N GLY A 189 -16.54 14.31 -11.88
CA GLY A 189 -17.77 13.50 -11.96
C GLY A 189 -17.70 12.25 -12.83
N THR A 190 -16.53 11.92 -13.40
CA THR A 190 -16.28 10.67 -14.15
C THR A 190 -15.51 9.64 -13.33
N GLY A 191 -15.28 9.89 -12.03
CA GLY A 191 -14.66 8.92 -11.13
C GLY A 191 -15.45 7.62 -11.11
N GLN A 192 -14.73 6.49 -11.15
CA GLN A 192 -15.36 5.18 -10.97
C GLN A 192 -15.80 5.04 -9.49
N SER A 193 -16.80 4.22 -9.24
CA SER A 193 -17.21 3.95 -7.87
C SER A 193 -16.07 3.26 -7.10
N PRO A 194 -15.73 3.68 -5.86
CA PRO A 194 -14.78 2.96 -5.03
C PRO A 194 -15.24 1.53 -4.70
N LEU A 195 -16.52 1.24 -4.93
CA LEU A 195 -17.15 -0.07 -4.75
C LEU A 195 -17.22 -0.90 -6.04
N THR A 196 -16.37 -0.56 -7.01
CA THR A 196 -16.09 -1.35 -8.21
C THR A 196 -14.57 -1.56 -8.33
N ASP A 197 -14.15 -2.68 -8.92
CA ASP A 197 -12.74 -3.03 -9.03
C ASP A 197 -12.47 -3.70 -10.39
N ALA A 198 -12.09 -2.90 -11.37
CA ALA A 198 -11.78 -3.39 -12.70
C ALA A 198 -10.43 -4.11 -12.78
N TYR A 199 -9.48 -3.78 -11.89
CA TYR A 199 -8.19 -4.45 -11.80
C TYR A 199 -8.27 -5.78 -11.05
N GLY A 200 -9.00 -5.83 -9.92
CA GLY A 200 -9.30 -7.03 -9.16
C GLY A 200 -8.43 -7.28 -7.92
N HIS A 201 -7.33 -6.54 -7.76
CA HIS A 201 -6.40 -6.74 -6.66
C HIS A 201 -6.98 -6.32 -5.31
N GLY A 202 -7.61 -5.15 -5.22
CA GLY A 202 -8.20 -4.65 -3.99
C GLY A 202 -9.32 -5.54 -3.45
N THR A 203 -10.14 -6.11 -4.34
CA THR A 203 -11.17 -7.10 -3.98
C THR A 203 -10.54 -8.37 -3.41
N HIS A 204 -9.44 -8.84 -4.00
CA HIS A 204 -8.71 -10.00 -3.52
C HIS A 204 -8.12 -9.74 -2.12
N VAL A 205 -7.43 -8.62 -1.92
CA VAL A 205 -6.88 -8.17 -0.64
C VAL A 205 -7.99 -8.03 0.42
N ALA A 206 -9.10 -7.36 0.07
CA ALA A 206 -10.24 -7.17 0.96
C ALA A 206 -10.85 -8.51 1.42
N GLY A 207 -10.98 -9.48 0.51
CA GLY A 207 -11.52 -10.80 0.82
C GLY A 207 -10.62 -11.66 1.73
N ILE A 208 -9.32 -11.34 1.84
CA ILE A 208 -8.43 -11.93 2.84
C ILE A 208 -8.67 -11.30 4.22
N ILE A 209 -8.91 -9.99 4.26
CA ILE A 209 -9.13 -9.27 5.52
C ILE A 209 -10.48 -9.66 6.12
N ALA A 210 -11.57 -9.55 5.34
CA ALA A 210 -12.94 -9.69 5.85
C ALA A 210 -13.88 -10.31 4.80
N GLY A 211 -15.11 -10.58 5.22
CA GLY A 211 -16.13 -11.22 4.40
C GLY A 211 -16.08 -12.74 4.46
N GLN A 212 -17.11 -13.36 3.90
CA GLN A 212 -17.28 -14.81 3.92
C GLN A 212 -18.14 -15.27 2.74
N VAL A 213 -17.85 -16.47 2.22
CA VAL A 213 -18.74 -17.13 1.27
C VAL A 213 -20.11 -17.35 1.92
N PRO A 214 -21.24 -16.99 1.28
CA PRO A 214 -22.56 -17.29 1.78
C PRO A 214 -22.76 -18.78 2.08
N LEU A 215 -23.37 -19.10 3.21
CA LEU A 215 -23.54 -20.49 3.69
C LEU A 215 -24.42 -21.36 2.78
N ASP A 216 -25.26 -20.75 1.95
CA ASP A 216 -26.12 -21.40 0.96
C ASP A 216 -25.41 -21.71 -0.36
N THR A 217 -24.12 -21.36 -0.48
CA THR A 217 -23.34 -21.62 -1.68
C THR A 217 -23.17 -23.11 -1.90
N THR A 218 -23.85 -23.65 -2.91
CA THR A 218 -23.82 -25.08 -3.24
C THR A 218 -22.56 -25.52 -3.96
N THR A 219 -21.89 -24.58 -4.65
CA THR A 219 -20.69 -24.87 -5.45
C THR A 219 -19.72 -23.70 -5.40
N LEU A 220 -18.57 -23.89 -4.77
CA LEU A 220 -17.50 -22.93 -4.72
C LEU A 220 -16.42 -23.29 -5.74
N ARG A 221 -16.19 -22.42 -6.72
CA ARG A 221 -15.20 -22.62 -7.79
C ARG A 221 -14.04 -21.63 -7.63
N ILE A 222 -12.83 -22.20 -7.62
CA ILE A 222 -11.57 -21.47 -7.44
C ILE A 222 -10.71 -21.67 -8.70
N ALA A 223 -10.24 -20.59 -9.29
CA ALA A 223 -9.19 -20.64 -10.28
C ALA A 223 -7.84 -20.89 -9.59
N HIS A 224 -7.23 -21.99 -9.94
CA HIS A 224 -5.97 -22.47 -9.36
C HIS A 224 -4.89 -22.53 -10.43
N ASN A 225 -3.74 -21.92 -10.17
CA ASN A 225 -2.62 -21.96 -11.09
C ASN A 225 -1.73 -23.17 -10.80
N GLN A 226 -1.49 -23.97 -11.80
CA GLN A 226 -0.49 -25.05 -11.76
C GLN A 226 0.68 -24.65 -12.67
N PRO A 227 1.89 -24.38 -12.13
CA PRO A 227 3.04 -24.13 -12.97
C PRO A 227 3.32 -25.38 -13.83
N THR A 228 3.52 -25.16 -15.12
CA THR A 228 3.98 -26.21 -16.04
C THR A 228 5.50 -26.30 -15.97
N ALA A 229 6.06 -27.39 -16.52
CA ALA A 229 7.52 -27.56 -16.66
C ALA A 229 8.21 -26.45 -17.51
N GLN A 230 7.41 -25.61 -18.19
CA GLN A 230 7.85 -24.47 -19.00
C GLN A 230 7.57 -23.11 -18.32
N ASP A 231 7.25 -23.12 -17.01
CA ASP A 231 6.86 -21.92 -16.21
C ASP A 231 5.69 -21.10 -16.77
N LEU A 232 4.93 -21.67 -17.70
CA LEU A 232 3.72 -21.02 -18.19
C LEU A 232 2.56 -21.28 -17.21
N PRO A 233 1.80 -20.25 -16.82
CA PRO A 233 0.67 -20.41 -15.92
C PRO A 233 -0.41 -21.27 -16.59
N GLN A 234 -0.71 -22.42 -16.02
CA GLN A 234 -1.85 -23.23 -16.43
C GLN A 234 -2.95 -23.13 -15.39
N TRP A 235 -4.01 -22.43 -15.72
CA TRP A 235 -5.16 -22.28 -14.86
C TRP A 235 -6.05 -23.54 -14.91
N THR A 236 -6.37 -24.07 -13.74
CA THR A 236 -7.31 -25.18 -13.56
C THR A 236 -8.44 -24.75 -12.63
N LEU A 237 -9.62 -25.35 -12.82
CA LEU A 237 -10.77 -25.06 -11.98
C LEU A 237 -10.87 -26.10 -10.86
N ARG A 238 -10.66 -25.67 -9.64
CA ARG A 238 -10.89 -26.47 -8.44
C ARG A 238 -12.29 -26.19 -7.90
N THR A 239 -13.07 -27.25 -7.72
CA THR A 239 -14.40 -27.19 -7.08
C THR A 239 -14.27 -27.67 -5.65
N LEU A 240 -14.72 -26.87 -4.68
CA LEU A 240 -14.82 -27.30 -3.29
C LEU A 240 -16.17 -28.01 -3.05
N PRO A 241 -16.22 -28.98 -2.11
CA PRO A 241 -17.46 -29.66 -1.77
C PRO A 241 -18.50 -28.70 -1.19
N ALA A 242 -19.77 -29.07 -1.29
CA ALA A 242 -20.86 -28.35 -0.65
C ALA A 242 -20.61 -28.25 0.87
N GLY A 243 -20.86 -27.06 1.43
CA GLY A 243 -20.59 -26.77 2.84
C GLY A 243 -19.13 -26.39 3.15
N ALA A 244 -18.23 -26.35 2.15
CA ALA A 244 -16.92 -25.76 2.34
C ALA A 244 -17.07 -24.26 2.53
N THR A 245 -16.41 -23.69 3.55
CA THR A 245 -16.38 -22.27 3.84
C THR A 245 -15.06 -21.66 3.42
N LEU A 246 -15.12 -20.47 2.84
CA LEU A 246 -13.99 -19.61 2.61
C LEU A 246 -14.32 -18.25 3.25
N SER A 247 -13.51 -17.83 4.20
CA SER A 247 -13.71 -16.55 4.90
C SER A 247 -12.41 -15.76 4.99
N GLY A 248 -12.54 -14.47 5.13
CA GLY A 248 -11.45 -13.62 5.58
C GLY A 248 -11.01 -13.96 7.00
N VAL A 249 -9.89 -13.39 7.41
CA VAL A 249 -9.30 -13.58 8.75
C VAL A 249 -10.19 -12.98 9.85
N ALA A 250 -10.86 -11.86 9.55
CA ALA A 250 -11.81 -11.15 10.39
C ALA A 250 -13.16 -10.99 9.65
N PRO A 251 -13.94 -12.06 9.46
CA PRO A 251 -15.08 -12.05 8.55
C PRO A 251 -16.13 -10.99 8.83
N MET A 252 -16.28 -10.57 10.08
CA MET A 252 -17.27 -9.57 10.52
C MET A 252 -16.71 -8.15 10.62
N ALA A 253 -15.45 -7.91 10.26
CA ALA A 253 -14.90 -6.55 10.19
C ALA A 253 -15.56 -5.77 9.05
N ASN A 254 -15.81 -4.48 9.29
CA ASN A 254 -16.28 -3.58 8.25
C ASN A 254 -15.11 -3.01 7.46
N LEU A 255 -15.25 -2.93 6.16
CA LEU A 255 -14.20 -2.42 5.27
C LEU A 255 -14.58 -1.08 4.66
N VAL A 256 -13.60 -0.20 4.55
CA VAL A 256 -13.67 1.05 3.78
C VAL A 256 -12.81 0.91 2.54
N SER A 257 -13.42 1.00 1.37
CA SER A 257 -12.71 1.03 0.09
C SER A 257 -12.21 2.44 -0.20
N LEU A 258 -10.90 2.63 -0.22
CA LEU A 258 -10.24 3.85 -0.68
C LEU A 258 -9.50 3.52 -1.98
N LYS A 259 -10.19 3.76 -3.12
CA LYS A 259 -9.65 3.46 -4.45
C LYS A 259 -8.55 4.46 -4.77
N VAL A 260 -7.32 3.96 -4.84
CA VAL A 260 -6.10 4.74 -5.12
C VAL A 260 -5.36 4.23 -6.35
N LEU A 261 -5.56 2.98 -6.77
CA LEU A 261 -5.04 2.40 -8.00
C LEU A 261 -6.07 2.55 -9.13
N ASP A 262 -5.60 2.91 -10.31
CA ASP A 262 -6.40 2.91 -11.53
C ASP A 262 -6.71 1.48 -12.02
N ASP A 263 -7.43 1.36 -13.13
CA ASP A 263 -7.82 0.07 -13.69
C ASP A 263 -6.64 -0.75 -14.26
N ASN A 264 -5.43 -0.17 -14.30
CA ASN A 264 -4.19 -0.83 -14.69
C ASN A 264 -3.31 -1.17 -13.48
N GLY A 265 -3.77 -0.90 -12.26
CA GLY A 265 -3.03 -1.13 -11.03
C GLY A 265 -1.92 -0.11 -10.75
N ASN A 266 -2.01 1.10 -11.31
CA ASN A 266 -1.05 2.18 -11.10
C ASN A 266 -1.62 3.30 -10.25
N THR A 267 -0.75 3.99 -9.52
CA THR A 267 -1.10 5.17 -8.73
C THR A 267 0.09 6.13 -8.60
N LEU A 268 -0.16 7.26 -7.96
CA LEU A 268 0.83 8.28 -7.66
C LEU A 268 1.00 8.46 -6.15
N SER A 269 2.20 8.84 -5.71
CA SER A 269 2.45 9.19 -4.30
C SER A 269 1.48 10.28 -3.81
N SER A 270 1.13 11.24 -4.66
CA SER A 270 0.15 12.28 -4.37
C SER A 270 -1.24 11.73 -4.08
N THR A 271 -1.70 10.77 -4.86
CA THR A 271 -2.99 10.08 -4.67
C THR A 271 -3.00 9.35 -3.33
N MET A 272 -1.92 8.65 -3.02
CA MET A 272 -1.76 7.96 -1.73
C MET A 272 -1.79 8.92 -0.55
N ILE A 273 -1.05 10.03 -0.63
CA ILE A 273 -1.03 11.06 0.42
C ILE A 273 -2.43 11.66 0.62
N GLN A 274 -3.19 11.89 -0.44
CA GLN A 274 -4.59 12.34 -0.34
C GLN A 274 -5.46 11.35 0.43
N ALA A 275 -5.34 10.06 0.13
CA ALA A 275 -6.10 9.01 0.82
C ALA A 275 -5.70 8.90 2.31
N ILE A 276 -4.43 9.04 2.64
CA ILE A 276 -3.93 9.07 4.02
C ILE A 276 -4.46 10.29 4.77
N ASP A 277 -4.42 11.47 4.16
CA ASP A 277 -4.98 12.71 4.76
C ASP A 277 -6.49 12.62 4.94
N TYR A 278 -7.20 11.94 4.05
CA TYR A 278 -8.61 11.64 4.19
C TYR A 278 -8.88 10.79 5.43
N VAL A 279 -8.12 9.71 5.68
CA VAL A 279 -8.26 8.87 6.88
C VAL A 279 -8.06 9.72 8.16
N ARG A 280 -7.03 10.59 8.20
CA ARG A 280 -6.83 11.50 9.32
C ARG A 280 -8.02 12.45 9.52
N THR A 281 -8.58 12.96 8.42
CA THR A 281 -9.74 13.87 8.45
C THR A 281 -10.97 13.16 8.97
N VAL A 282 -11.29 11.94 8.50
CA VAL A 282 -12.40 11.12 9.00
C VAL A 282 -12.24 10.85 10.49
N ASN A 283 -11.03 10.55 10.95
CA ASN A 283 -10.71 10.30 12.35
C ASN A 283 -10.50 11.59 13.18
N SER A 284 -10.82 12.77 12.64
CA SER A 284 -10.66 14.05 13.34
C SER A 284 -9.25 14.24 13.92
N ASP A 285 -8.21 13.84 13.18
CA ASP A 285 -6.80 13.79 13.62
C ASP A 285 -6.61 12.96 14.91
N GLY A 286 -7.30 11.84 15.03
CA GLY A 286 -7.20 10.88 16.15
C GLY A 286 -8.11 11.15 17.36
N ARG A 287 -8.96 12.19 17.28
CA ARG A 287 -9.92 12.48 18.37
C ARG A 287 -11.16 11.59 18.36
N ASP A 288 -11.50 11.03 17.19
CA ASP A 288 -12.62 10.13 16.98
C ASP A 288 -12.22 9.08 15.95
N LEU A 289 -11.84 7.88 16.40
CA LEU A 289 -11.34 6.83 15.52
C LEU A 289 -12.50 6.06 14.88
N GLN A 290 -12.95 6.50 13.71
CA GLN A 290 -13.92 5.78 12.89
C GLN A 290 -13.23 4.69 12.04
N ILE A 291 -11.98 4.88 11.65
CA ILE A 291 -11.14 3.92 10.93
C ILE A 291 -9.98 3.53 11.84
N HIS A 292 -9.95 2.27 12.28
CA HIS A 292 -9.00 1.77 13.28
C HIS A 292 -7.65 1.38 12.68
N GLY A 293 -7.65 0.97 11.42
CA GLY A 293 -6.42 0.62 10.72
C GLY A 293 -6.55 0.70 9.21
N VAL A 294 -5.41 0.68 8.53
CA VAL A 294 -5.30 0.73 7.08
C VAL A 294 -4.38 -0.38 6.56
N ASN A 295 -4.73 -0.90 5.38
CA ASN A 295 -3.92 -1.84 4.62
C ASN A 295 -3.43 -1.18 3.33
N LEU A 296 -2.11 -1.22 3.11
CA LEU A 296 -1.46 -0.77 1.89
C LEU A 296 -0.71 -1.95 1.26
N SER A 297 -1.32 -2.55 0.25
CA SER A 297 -0.77 -3.68 -0.49
C SER A 297 -0.12 -3.24 -1.80
N LEU A 298 0.70 -2.21 -1.73
CA LEU A 298 1.37 -1.58 -2.88
C LEU A 298 2.70 -0.97 -2.46
N GLY A 299 3.55 -0.65 -3.43
CA GLY A 299 4.81 0.01 -3.18
C GLY A 299 5.55 0.38 -4.45
N CYS A 300 6.65 1.09 -4.26
CA CYS A 300 7.59 1.41 -5.33
C CYS A 300 9.04 1.21 -4.86
N PRO A 301 9.96 0.84 -5.76
CA PRO A 301 11.38 1.00 -5.51
C PRO A 301 11.65 2.47 -5.17
N TRP A 302 12.47 2.70 -4.16
CA TRP A 302 12.86 4.06 -3.81
C TRP A 302 14.37 4.24 -4.05
N PRO A 303 14.81 5.42 -4.52
CA PRO A 303 16.22 5.64 -4.83
C PRO A 303 16.99 6.06 -3.58
N PRO A 304 17.95 5.26 -3.13
CA PRO A 304 18.69 5.51 -1.89
C PRO A 304 19.61 6.74 -1.95
N ALA A 305 19.89 7.23 -3.13
CA ALA A 305 20.72 8.43 -3.32
C ALA A 305 20.00 9.75 -2.95
N GLU A 306 18.67 9.71 -2.76
CA GLU A 306 17.86 10.93 -2.60
C GLU A 306 17.54 11.24 -1.16
N TYR A 307 17.20 10.24 -0.36
CA TYR A 307 16.85 10.40 1.05
C TYR A 307 17.03 9.09 1.81
N ALA A 308 17.18 9.20 3.13
CA ALA A 308 17.29 8.05 4.01
C ALA A 308 16.05 7.16 3.93
N ALA A 309 16.19 5.87 4.16
CA ALA A 309 15.11 4.90 4.15
C ALA A 309 13.97 5.34 5.08
N GLY A 310 12.72 5.30 4.59
CA GLY A 310 11.55 5.73 5.35
C GLY A 310 11.37 7.24 5.49
N GLN A 311 12.14 8.06 4.77
CA GLN A 311 12.02 9.52 4.79
C GLN A 311 11.33 10.09 3.55
N SER A 312 10.79 9.26 2.66
CA SER A 312 9.95 9.73 1.57
C SER A 312 8.69 10.43 2.09
N PRO A 313 8.09 11.36 1.34
CA PRO A 313 6.84 12.00 1.74
C PRO A 313 5.75 11.00 2.14
N LEU A 314 5.64 9.90 1.41
CA LEU A 314 4.66 8.86 1.70
C LEU A 314 4.94 8.15 3.03
N CYS A 315 6.18 7.76 3.31
CA CYS A 315 6.55 7.16 4.60
C CYS A 315 6.29 8.11 5.78
N ARG A 316 6.63 9.38 5.62
CA ARG A 316 6.41 10.41 6.66
C ARG A 316 4.91 10.62 6.94
N GLU A 317 4.06 10.61 5.90
CA GLU A 317 2.61 10.70 6.08
C GLU A 317 2.02 9.47 6.77
N LEU A 318 2.56 8.27 6.54
CA LEU A 318 2.18 7.08 7.29
C LEU A 318 2.63 7.14 8.76
N ASP A 319 3.82 7.65 9.04
CA ASP A 319 4.27 7.85 10.42
C ASP A 319 3.38 8.87 11.16
N LEU A 320 2.95 9.94 10.47
CA LEU A 320 1.98 10.90 11.00
C LEU A 320 0.60 10.27 11.23
N LEU A 321 0.11 9.45 10.29
CA LEU A 321 -1.15 8.73 10.44
C LEU A 321 -1.10 7.79 11.65
N THR A 322 -0.02 7.03 11.80
CA THR A 322 0.19 6.16 12.96
C THR A 322 0.19 6.97 14.26
N GLY A 323 0.77 8.16 14.25
CA GLY A 323 0.76 9.10 15.39
C GLY A 323 -0.65 9.55 15.81
N THR A 324 -1.66 9.40 14.97
CA THR A 324 -3.07 9.68 15.30
C THR A 324 -3.82 8.47 15.87
N GLY A 325 -3.14 7.34 16.10
CA GLY A 325 -3.73 6.13 16.67
C GLY A 325 -4.20 5.10 15.63
N VAL A 326 -4.02 5.34 14.34
CA VAL A 326 -4.38 4.41 13.27
C VAL A 326 -3.28 3.37 13.08
N ILE A 327 -3.64 2.09 13.03
CA ILE A 327 -2.71 1.02 12.74
C ILE A 327 -2.45 0.95 11.25
N VAL A 328 -1.18 1.00 10.86
CA VAL A 328 -0.75 0.98 9.45
C VAL A 328 -0.06 -0.33 9.14
N VAL A 329 -0.61 -1.11 8.21
CA VAL A 329 -0.02 -2.36 7.72
C VAL A 329 0.36 -2.22 6.25
N VAL A 330 1.59 -2.56 5.92
CA VAL A 330 2.17 -2.36 4.57
C VAL A 330 2.86 -3.62 4.10
N SER A 331 2.73 -3.93 2.81
CA SER A 331 3.52 -5.00 2.16
C SER A 331 5.01 -4.63 2.08
N ALA A 332 5.89 -5.61 2.28
CA ALA A 332 7.34 -5.39 2.21
C ALA A 332 7.85 -5.12 0.78
N GLY A 333 7.11 -5.56 -0.23
CA GLY A 333 7.51 -5.57 -1.64
C GLY A 333 7.85 -6.98 -2.14
N ASN A 334 7.97 -7.12 -3.46
CA ASN A 334 8.22 -8.41 -4.11
C ASN A 334 9.57 -8.44 -4.86
N GLU A 335 10.53 -7.61 -4.41
CA GLU A 335 11.84 -7.40 -5.02
C GLU A 335 12.95 -8.25 -4.38
N GLY A 336 12.59 -9.28 -3.61
CA GLY A 336 13.54 -10.10 -2.85
C GLY A 336 14.40 -11.05 -3.68
N ALA A 337 14.10 -11.19 -4.96
CA ALA A 337 14.91 -11.89 -5.94
C ALA A 337 15.32 -10.91 -7.02
N GLY A 338 16.61 -10.74 -7.23
CA GLY A 338 17.19 -9.96 -8.31
C GLY A 338 17.96 -10.87 -9.24
N GLY A 339 18.15 -10.44 -10.47
CA GLY A 339 18.91 -11.09 -11.49
C GLY A 339 18.44 -10.61 -12.84
N THR A 340 19.34 -10.25 -13.71
CA THR A 340 19.01 -10.07 -15.11
C THR A 340 18.89 -11.46 -15.72
N LEU A 341 17.71 -11.81 -16.20
CA LEU A 341 17.49 -12.98 -17.07
C LEU A 341 18.32 -12.93 -18.37
N GLU A 342 19.19 -11.94 -18.52
CA GLU A 342 20.01 -11.69 -19.70
C GLU A 342 21.37 -12.40 -19.68
N GLY A 343 21.70 -13.13 -18.61
CA GLY A 343 22.89 -14.00 -18.59
C GLY A 343 22.62 -15.35 -19.24
N PRO A 344 23.66 -16.02 -19.78
CA PRO A 344 23.52 -17.34 -20.43
C PRO A 344 22.99 -18.45 -19.48
N SER A 345 22.89 -18.21 -18.17
CA SER A 345 22.40 -19.16 -17.16
C SER A 345 21.03 -18.81 -16.58
N GLY A 346 20.50 -17.60 -16.80
CA GLY A 346 19.20 -17.18 -16.25
C GLY A 346 19.14 -17.23 -14.72
N ASP A 347 20.27 -17.05 -14.02
CA ASP A 347 20.35 -17.24 -12.57
C ASP A 347 19.62 -16.13 -11.81
N VAL A 348 18.73 -16.51 -10.91
CA VAL A 348 18.03 -15.63 -10.00
C VAL A 348 18.68 -15.70 -8.61
N TYR A 349 19.10 -14.55 -8.08
CA TYR A 349 19.75 -14.46 -6.79
C TYR A 349 18.83 -13.78 -5.77
N GLY A 350 18.84 -14.25 -4.52
CA GLY A 350 18.21 -13.55 -3.41
C GLY A 350 18.95 -12.26 -3.09
N GLN A 351 18.23 -11.14 -2.98
CA GLN A 351 18.79 -9.84 -2.63
C GLN A 351 18.32 -9.39 -1.23
N LEU A 352 19.23 -8.74 -0.49
CA LEU A 352 18.93 -8.03 0.74
C LEU A 352 18.68 -6.54 0.46
N SER A 353 18.12 -5.83 1.44
CA SER A 353 17.83 -4.38 1.34
C SER A 353 16.89 -4.03 0.18
N THR A 354 15.89 -4.86 -0.03
CA THR A 354 14.91 -4.73 -1.14
C THR A 354 13.53 -4.27 -0.67
N ILE A 355 13.39 -3.85 0.60
CA ILE A 355 12.14 -3.30 1.11
C ILE A 355 11.76 -2.06 0.27
N THR A 356 10.55 -2.08 -0.30
CA THR A 356 10.02 -0.97 -1.11
C THR A 356 9.34 0.08 -0.22
N ASP A 357 9.30 1.33 -0.66
CA ASP A 357 8.45 2.32 -0.03
C ASP A 357 6.95 2.05 -0.36
N PRO A 358 6.04 2.18 0.62
CA PRO A 358 6.25 2.74 1.96
C PRO A 358 6.62 1.72 3.06
N GLY A 359 7.02 0.50 2.74
CA GLY A 359 7.45 -0.52 3.73
C GLY A 359 8.64 -0.09 4.59
N ASN A 360 9.43 0.91 4.15
CA ASN A 360 10.50 1.51 4.94
C ASN A 360 10.01 2.46 6.05
N ALA A 361 8.71 2.81 6.13
CA ALA A 361 8.17 3.66 7.19
C ALA A 361 8.45 3.05 8.57
N ALA A 362 8.85 3.89 9.54
CA ALA A 362 9.34 3.40 10.84
C ALA A 362 8.23 2.80 11.70
N THR A 363 7.07 3.44 11.73
CA THR A 363 5.96 3.07 12.61
C THR A 363 5.02 2.03 11.99
N ALA A 364 4.98 1.91 10.65
CA ALA A 364 4.17 0.93 9.96
C ALA A 364 4.59 -0.52 10.29
N ILE A 365 3.65 -1.44 10.29
CA ILE A 365 3.89 -2.88 10.35
C ILE A 365 4.15 -3.37 8.92
N THR A 366 5.40 -3.65 8.61
CA THR A 366 5.82 -4.11 7.29
C THR A 366 5.85 -5.62 7.25
N VAL A 367 5.18 -6.20 6.26
CA VAL A 367 4.90 -7.64 6.22
C VAL A 367 5.54 -8.31 5.02
N GLY A 368 6.41 -9.29 5.29
CA GLY A 368 6.98 -10.20 4.30
C GLY A 368 6.11 -11.45 4.07
N SER A 369 6.43 -12.21 3.04
CA SER A 369 5.64 -13.35 2.58
C SER A 369 6.29 -14.70 2.90
N VAL A 370 5.46 -15.66 3.36
CA VAL A 370 5.86 -17.05 3.58
C VAL A 370 4.94 -18.02 2.85
N HIS A 371 5.40 -19.26 2.70
CA HIS A 371 4.62 -20.36 2.12
C HIS A 371 3.37 -20.67 2.95
N ARG A 372 2.24 -20.87 2.28
CA ARG A 372 0.91 -20.99 2.92
C ARG A 372 0.73 -22.19 3.86
N TYR A 373 1.27 -23.37 3.54
CA TYR A 373 1.00 -24.60 4.29
C TYR A 373 2.13 -25.07 5.18
N ARG A 374 3.38 -24.75 4.84
CA ARG A 374 4.57 -25.24 5.55
C ARG A 374 5.63 -24.15 5.69
N PRO A 375 5.31 -23.05 6.39
CA PRO A 375 6.25 -21.94 6.53
C PRO A 375 7.54 -22.34 7.24
N HIS A 376 7.49 -23.28 8.18
CA HIS A 376 8.68 -23.82 8.86
C HIS A 376 9.61 -24.59 7.91
N THR A 377 9.06 -25.28 6.91
CA THR A 377 9.85 -26.05 5.94
C THR A 377 10.35 -25.20 4.80
N TYR A 378 9.45 -24.45 4.17
CA TYR A 378 9.76 -23.67 2.95
C TYR A 378 10.19 -22.23 3.26
N GLY A 379 9.85 -21.70 4.45
CA GLY A 379 10.28 -20.38 4.91
C GLY A 379 9.66 -19.22 4.17
N VAL A 380 10.44 -18.16 4.07
CA VAL A 380 10.10 -16.92 3.37
C VAL A 380 10.14 -17.16 1.87
N THR A 381 9.14 -16.65 1.14
CA THR A 381 9.07 -16.79 -0.33
C THR A 381 10.25 -16.07 -1.00
N PHE A 382 10.71 -16.60 -2.12
CA PHE A 382 11.91 -16.09 -2.78
C PHE A 382 11.77 -14.61 -3.22
N ASN A 383 10.57 -14.23 -3.65
CA ASN A 383 10.24 -12.88 -4.12
C ASN A 383 9.95 -11.89 -2.98
N SER A 384 9.67 -12.34 -1.75
CA SER A 384 9.46 -11.41 -0.62
C SER A 384 10.66 -10.48 -0.45
N SER A 385 10.42 -9.18 -0.45
CA SER A 385 11.45 -8.20 -0.12
C SER A 385 12.02 -8.44 1.27
N LYS A 386 13.31 -8.14 1.43
CA LYS A 386 14.12 -8.47 2.61
C LYS A 386 14.87 -7.23 3.10
N GLY A 387 15.05 -7.18 4.41
CA GLY A 387 15.89 -6.17 5.04
C GLY A 387 17.41 -6.42 4.87
N PRO A 388 18.23 -5.65 5.62
CA PRO A 388 17.80 -4.48 6.40
C PRO A 388 17.28 -3.36 5.50
N THR A 389 16.63 -2.35 6.07
CA THR A 389 16.51 -1.07 5.37
C THR A 389 17.90 -0.50 5.10
N LEU A 390 18.04 0.41 4.14
CA LEU A 390 19.39 0.95 3.82
C LEU A 390 20.01 1.79 4.95
N ASP A 391 19.23 2.21 5.94
CA ASP A 391 19.71 2.81 7.18
C ASP A 391 19.93 1.78 8.31
N GLY A 392 19.85 0.47 8.02
CA GLY A 392 20.22 -0.63 8.91
C GLY A 392 19.12 -1.10 9.86
N ARG A 393 17.88 -0.59 9.78
CA ARG A 393 16.78 -1.07 10.63
C ARG A 393 16.33 -2.47 10.20
N PRO A 394 15.96 -3.34 11.14
CA PRO A 394 15.38 -4.64 10.81
C PRO A 394 13.97 -4.43 10.19
N LYS A 395 13.78 -4.99 9.00
CA LYS A 395 12.53 -5.11 8.26
C LYS A 395 12.60 -6.42 7.46
N PRO A 396 11.46 -7.06 7.13
CA PRO A 396 10.09 -6.72 7.55
C PRO A 396 9.93 -6.84 9.07
N ASP A 397 8.83 -6.33 9.64
CA ASP A 397 8.54 -6.50 11.09
C ASP A 397 8.03 -7.92 11.38
N LEU A 398 7.21 -8.47 10.48
CA LEU A 398 6.56 -9.78 10.56
C LEU A 398 6.51 -10.45 9.18
N VAL A 399 6.22 -11.74 9.18
CA VAL A 399 5.83 -12.46 7.98
C VAL A 399 4.46 -13.13 8.16
N ALA A 400 3.74 -13.27 7.05
CA ALA A 400 2.46 -13.95 6.98
C ALA A 400 2.32 -14.73 5.68
N PRO A 401 1.35 -15.64 5.55
CA PRO A 401 1.13 -16.35 4.30
C PRO A 401 0.88 -15.40 3.13
N GLY A 402 1.62 -15.54 2.07
CA GLY A 402 1.52 -14.74 0.86
C GLY A 402 1.77 -15.53 -0.42
N GLU A 403 1.89 -16.83 -0.36
CA GLU A 403 2.07 -17.67 -1.52
C GLU A 403 0.83 -18.52 -1.78
N ARG A 404 0.26 -18.45 -3.00
CA ARG A 404 -0.90 -19.22 -3.44
C ARG A 404 -2.14 -19.01 -2.57
N ILE A 405 -2.56 -17.74 -2.37
CA ILE A 405 -3.69 -17.31 -1.54
C ILE A 405 -4.99 -17.30 -2.33
N THR A 406 -5.96 -18.04 -1.89
CA THR A 406 -7.30 -18.04 -2.46
C THR A 406 -8.13 -16.93 -1.84
N SER A 407 -8.67 -16.03 -2.67
CA SER A 407 -9.60 -14.99 -2.24
C SER A 407 -10.59 -14.59 -3.35
N ALA A 408 -11.45 -13.61 -3.06
CA ALA A 408 -12.43 -13.09 -4.00
C ALA A 408 -11.77 -12.58 -5.29
N GLY A 409 -12.32 -12.97 -6.44
CA GLY A 409 -11.77 -12.64 -7.75
C GLY A 409 -12.74 -11.86 -8.61
N THR A 410 -12.31 -10.72 -9.12
CA THR A 410 -13.06 -9.85 -10.04
C THR A 410 -12.13 -9.21 -11.07
N GLY A 411 -12.67 -8.41 -11.98
CA GLY A 411 -11.93 -7.58 -12.92
C GLY A 411 -10.91 -8.33 -13.76
N GLN A 412 -9.80 -7.68 -14.07
CA GLN A 412 -8.73 -8.25 -14.90
C GLN A 412 -8.06 -9.46 -14.26
N LEU A 413 -7.99 -9.51 -12.93
CA LEU A 413 -7.38 -10.63 -12.21
C LEU A 413 -8.07 -11.96 -12.56
N ILE A 414 -9.39 -11.98 -12.65
CA ILE A 414 -10.13 -13.20 -13.00
C ILE A 414 -10.38 -13.35 -14.50
N ALA A 415 -10.43 -12.25 -15.25
CA ALA A 415 -10.58 -12.28 -16.71
C ALA A 415 -9.40 -12.94 -17.42
N GLY A 416 -8.20 -12.86 -16.85
CA GLY A 416 -6.99 -13.52 -17.36
C GLY A 416 -7.03 -15.06 -17.21
N VAL A 417 -7.99 -15.59 -16.46
CA VAL A 417 -8.22 -17.04 -16.37
C VAL A 417 -9.04 -17.48 -17.58
N THR A 418 -8.41 -18.14 -18.53
CA THR A 418 -9.10 -18.68 -19.72
C THR A 418 -10.29 -19.54 -19.28
N PRO A 419 -11.52 -19.23 -19.71
CA PRO A 419 -12.64 -20.07 -19.38
C PRO A 419 -12.36 -21.48 -19.91
N LEU A 420 -12.39 -22.47 -19.03
CA LEU A 420 -12.32 -23.87 -19.47
C LEU A 420 -13.48 -24.07 -20.45
N ALA A 421 -13.16 -24.49 -21.67
CA ALA A 421 -14.15 -24.71 -22.71
C ALA A 421 -15.33 -25.49 -22.14
N PRO A 422 -16.58 -25.02 -22.27
CA PRO A 422 -17.71 -25.73 -21.75
C PRO A 422 -17.78 -27.09 -22.46
N ALA A 423 -17.90 -28.16 -21.69
CA ALA A 423 -18.32 -29.44 -22.28
C ALA A 423 -19.64 -29.20 -23.04
N ALA A 424 -19.76 -29.73 -24.24
CA ALA A 424 -20.91 -29.45 -25.11
C ALA A 424 -22.24 -29.55 -24.33
N GLY A 425 -23.04 -28.51 -24.33
CA GLY A 425 -24.34 -28.47 -23.65
C GLY A 425 -24.35 -27.93 -22.20
N HIS A 426 -23.21 -27.49 -21.64
CA HIS A 426 -23.16 -26.88 -20.30
C HIS A 426 -22.76 -25.42 -20.36
N PRO A 427 -23.33 -24.55 -19.46
CA PRO A 427 -22.92 -23.15 -19.38
C PRO A 427 -21.46 -23.03 -18.98
N PRO A 428 -20.76 -21.92 -19.37
CA PRO A 428 -19.39 -21.69 -18.99
C PRO A 428 -19.23 -21.74 -17.45
N ARG A 429 -18.22 -22.47 -16.98
CA ARG A 429 -17.90 -22.59 -15.56
C ARG A 429 -17.06 -21.38 -15.17
N VAL A 430 -17.64 -20.40 -14.54
CA VAL A 430 -16.94 -19.18 -14.09
C VAL A 430 -16.44 -19.38 -12.66
N ALA A 431 -15.15 -19.17 -12.43
CA ALA A 431 -14.60 -19.04 -11.09
C ALA A 431 -14.98 -17.66 -10.51
N ARG A 432 -15.29 -17.61 -9.22
CA ARG A 432 -15.47 -16.35 -8.47
C ARG A 432 -14.34 -16.10 -7.47
N TYR A 433 -13.49 -17.09 -7.28
CA TYR A 433 -12.33 -17.04 -6.41
C TYR A 433 -11.11 -17.41 -7.20
N ILE A 434 -10.02 -16.77 -6.90
CA ILE A 434 -8.76 -16.96 -7.61
C ILE A 434 -7.63 -17.09 -6.61
N GLU A 435 -6.65 -17.86 -6.99
CA GLU A 435 -5.40 -17.90 -6.26
C GLU A 435 -4.44 -16.84 -6.78
N ASP A 436 -3.73 -16.19 -5.88
CA ASP A 436 -2.69 -15.18 -6.19
C ASP A 436 -1.52 -15.19 -5.17
N SER A 437 -0.18 -14.64 -5.36
CA SER A 437 1.04 -14.72 -4.49
C SER A 437 1.83 -13.41 -4.29
N GLY A 438 2.17 -12.90 -3.06
CA GLY A 438 2.99 -11.71 -2.74
C GLY A 438 2.80 -11.20 -1.34
N THR A 439 3.57 -10.23 -1.05
CA THR A 439 3.53 -9.54 0.24
C THR A 439 2.24 -8.76 0.44
N SER A 440 1.50 -8.45 -0.63
CA SER A 440 0.15 -7.85 -0.58
C SER A 440 -0.82 -8.68 0.24
N MET A 441 -0.84 -9.99 -0.03
CA MET A 441 -1.70 -10.94 0.66
C MET A 441 -1.25 -11.16 2.09
N SER A 442 0.06 -11.14 2.31
CA SER A 442 0.63 -11.22 3.66
C SER A 442 0.21 -10.02 4.52
N ALA A 443 0.27 -8.80 3.97
CA ALA A 443 -0.22 -7.60 4.64
C ALA A 443 -1.71 -7.70 4.97
N ALA A 444 -2.52 -8.22 4.04
CA ALA A 444 -3.94 -8.46 4.26
C ALA A 444 -4.20 -9.46 5.40
N HIS A 445 -3.41 -10.53 5.52
CA HIS A 445 -3.50 -11.47 6.65
C HIS A 445 -3.22 -10.79 7.99
N VAL A 446 -2.17 -9.97 8.06
CA VAL A 446 -1.83 -9.21 9.28
C VAL A 446 -2.91 -8.19 9.60
N SER A 447 -3.43 -7.47 8.60
CA SER A 447 -4.56 -6.54 8.76
C SER A 447 -5.79 -7.23 9.34
N GLY A 448 -6.18 -8.38 8.77
CA GLY A 448 -7.30 -9.17 9.27
C GLY A 448 -7.04 -9.72 10.68
N ALA A 449 -5.81 -10.20 10.97
CA ALA A 449 -5.47 -10.69 12.30
C ALA A 449 -5.52 -9.60 13.36
N ILE A 450 -5.07 -8.39 13.03
CA ILE A 450 -5.17 -7.24 13.95
C ILE A 450 -6.63 -6.82 14.11
N ALA A 451 -7.44 -6.78 13.03
CA ALA A 451 -8.86 -6.49 13.14
C ALA A 451 -9.59 -7.52 14.01
N ALA A 452 -9.29 -8.82 13.84
CA ALA A 452 -9.81 -9.88 14.68
C ALA A 452 -9.38 -9.72 16.15
N PHE A 453 -8.12 -9.36 16.41
CA PHE A 453 -7.61 -9.09 17.76
C PHE A 453 -8.35 -7.90 18.42
N LEU A 454 -8.48 -6.78 17.71
CA LEU A 454 -9.13 -5.57 18.23
C LEU A 454 -10.62 -5.76 18.54
N SER A 455 -11.32 -6.70 17.88
CA SER A 455 -12.72 -7.00 18.17
C SER A 455 -12.93 -7.64 19.55
N VAL A 456 -11.87 -8.24 20.12
CA VAL A 456 -11.87 -8.85 21.46
C VAL A 456 -11.16 -7.96 22.47
N ARG A 457 -10.09 -7.29 22.02
CA ARG A 457 -9.19 -6.47 22.87
C ARG A 457 -9.31 -5.00 22.47
N THR A 458 -10.50 -4.47 22.69
CA THR A 458 -10.86 -3.09 22.28
C THR A 458 -10.02 -2.01 22.95
N GLU A 459 -9.43 -2.31 24.10
CA GLU A 459 -8.50 -1.42 24.81
C GLU A 459 -7.24 -1.08 24.02
N TYR A 460 -6.91 -1.87 22.98
CA TYR A 460 -5.79 -1.59 22.09
C TYR A 460 -6.14 -0.71 20.90
N ILE A 461 -7.40 -0.34 20.72
CA ILE A 461 -7.80 0.64 19.70
C ILE A 461 -7.12 1.98 19.99
N GLY A 462 -6.49 2.57 18.99
CA GLY A 462 -5.72 3.81 19.15
C GLY A 462 -4.30 3.62 19.68
N GLN A 463 -3.83 2.37 19.84
CA GLN A 463 -2.50 2.05 20.37
C GLN A 463 -1.59 1.31 19.36
N PRO A 464 -1.27 1.89 18.19
CA PRO A 464 -0.55 1.19 17.12
C PRO A 464 0.81 0.63 17.55
N ALA A 465 1.57 1.36 18.38
CA ALA A 465 2.87 0.91 18.87
C ALA A 465 2.74 -0.32 19.79
N SER A 466 1.74 -0.34 20.67
CA SER A 466 1.45 -1.48 21.55
C SER A 466 1.03 -2.70 20.75
N VAL A 467 0.17 -2.52 19.74
CA VAL A 467 -0.27 -3.59 18.83
C VAL A 467 0.93 -4.14 18.04
N LYS A 468 1.74 -3.29 17.42
CA LYS A 468 2.95 -3.71 16.70
C LYS A 468 3.86 -4.55 17.60
N LYS A 469 4.15 -4.03 18.79
CA LYS A 469 5.00 -4.75 19.76
C LYS A 469 4.41 -6.09 20.13
N LEU A 470 3.13 -6.16 20.47
CA LEU A 470 2.46 -7.39 20.87
C LEU A 470 2.51 -8.46 19.78
N PHE A 471 2.22 -8.10 18.54
CA PHE A 471 2.25 -9.04 17.41
C PHE A 471 3.68 -9.49 17.08
N CYS A 472 4.69 -8.63 17.25
CA CYS A 472 6.09 -9.03 17.12
C CYS A 472 6.50 -9.98 18.26
N ASP A 473 6.17 -9.67 19.49
CA ASP A 473 6.55 -10.49 20.66
C ASP A 473 5.85 -11.88 20.66
N SER A 474 4.64 -11.96 20.08
CA SER A 474 3.87 -13.20 19.99
C SER A 474 4.14 -14.00 18.72
N ALA A 475 4.94 -13.49 17.78
CA ALA A 475 5.24 -14.16 16.53
C ALA A 475 5.94 -15.52 16.74
N THR A 476 5.74 -16.43 15.79
CA THR A 476 6.40 -17.74 15.78
C THR A 476 7.70 -17.66 14.99
N ASP A 477 8.83 -17.86 15.64
CA ASP A 477 10.14 -17.91 14.98
C ASP A 477 10.19 -19.08 13.98
N LEU A 478 10.58 -18.79 12.74
CA LEU A 478 10.78 -19.78 11.68
C LEU A 478 12.24 -20.25 11.57
N GLY A 479 13.12 -19.78 12.46
CA GLY A 479 14.55 -20.08 12.45
C GLY A 479 15.26 -19.46 11.25
N ARG A 480 14.82 -18.30 10.77
CA ARG A 480 15.45 -17.52 9.71
C ARG A 480 15.99 -16.21 10.27
N HIS A 481 16.96 -15.62 9.56
CA HIS A 481 17.52 -14.32 9.97
C HIS A 481 16.40 -13.23 9.98
N GLU A 482 16.49 -12.28 10.92
CA GLU A 482 15.50 -11.21 11.08
C GLU A 482 15.23 -10.40 9.80
N PHE A 483 16.22 -10.24 8.93
CA PHE A 483 16.04 -9.55 7.64
C PHE A 483 15.12 -10.29 6.66
N TYR A 484 14.85 -11.55 6.90
CA TYR A 484 13.93 -12.38 6.10
C TYR A 484 12.55 -12.47 6.75
N GLN A 485 12.50 -12.76 8.06
CA GLN A 485 11.25 -13.09 8.74
C GLN A 485 10.77 -12.01 9.72
N GLY A 486 11.55 -10.95 10.00
CA GLY A 486 11.28 -10.04 11.11
C GLY A 486 11.28 -10.78 12.44
N ALA A 487 10.29 -10.51 13.27
CA ALA A 487 10.05 -11.25 14.51
C ALA A 487 9.53 -12.70 14.26
N GLY A 488 9.06 -13.00 13.04
CA GLY A 488 8.58 -14.32 12.67
C GLY A 488 7.18 -14.32 12.05
N LEU A 489 6.59 -15.51 11.98
CA LEU A 489 5.24 -15.74 11.48
C LEU A 489 4.21 -15.24 12.49
N ILE A 490 3.26 -14.43 12.03
CA ILE A 490 2.14 -13.97 12.86
C ILE A 490 1.34 -15.15 13.43
N ASP A 491 0.98 -15.06 14.73
CA ASP A 491 0.22 -16.07 15.47
C ASP A 491 -0.89 -15.41 16.28
N LEU A 492 -2.11 -15.40 15.73
CA LEU A 492 -3.25 -14.73 16.37
C LEU A 492 -3.64 -15.36 17.70
N MET A 493 -3.54 -16.70 17.83
CA MET A 493 -3.83 -17.39 19.10
C MET A 493 -2.87 -16.97 20.21
N ARG A 494 -1.57 -16.86 19.91
CA ARG A 494 -0.59 -16.39 20.90
C ARG A 494 -0.79 -14.92 21.23
N ALA A 495 -1.08 -14.07 20.23
CA ALA A 495 -1.37 -12.66 20.48
C ALA A 495 -2.56 -12.48 21.44
N LEU A 496 -3.68 -13.20 21.23
CA LEU A 496 -4.85 -13.16 22.12
C LEU A 496 -4.62 -13.77 23.50
N SER A 497 -3.70 -14.75 23.61
CA SER A 497 -3.40 -15.42 24.87
C SER A 497 -2.32 -14.71 25.70
N SER A 498 -1.60 -13.75 25.12
CA SER A 498 -0.49 -13.04 25.77
C SER A 498 -0.93 -11.76 26.49
N THR A 499 -2.23 -11.46 26.46
CA THR A 499 -2.82 -10.22 27.01
C THR A 499 -3.73 -10.48 28.21
#